data_7d84526c600063160770ea8615163ac3
#
_entry.id   7d84526c600063160770ea8615163ac3
#
_cell.length_a   1.000
_cell.length_b   1.000
_cell.length_c   1.000
_cell.angle_alpha   90.00
_cell.angle_beta   90.00
_cell.angle_gamma   90.00
#
_symmetry.space_group_name_H-M   'P 1'
#
loop_
_entity.id
_entity.type
_entity.pdbx_description
1 polymer ?
#
loop_
_entity_poly.entity_id
_entity_poly.type
_entity_poly.pdbx_seq_one_letter_code
_entity_poly.pdbx_strand_id
1 'polypeptide(L)'
;LEDKNYSNLIINNVSVVNEKAYICTNFGIVVVNTDKEEFEATYDLNLNVYSCTADAHYIYLCCSENGFNIGDLNLNLLDKNNWKHTSTNFFHELTFFKGKLIGYNKSTGLFTIDQQYYTTTALVKGDYSFFSSSEDVMLTGNSSHIYLFNNVTDKQEIKQDNPFNYLVYNNGTYWASQGIKGLQPYVLSGKTLSATQSAIQPNSPIRDYFCNMHYNGNRLLIAGGDQNYNNIEREGTLIYYENDTWYNFNADNIAEQTKHQYTN
;
A
#
# COMPACT_ATOMS: atom_id res chain seq x y z
N LEU A 1 9.24 9.38 23.96
CA LEU A 1 9.79 9.86 22.65
C LEU A 1 10.53 11.21 22.78
N GLU A 2 10.33 11.94 23.88
CA GLU A 2 10.92 13.27 24.04
C GLU A 2 12.44 13.27 24.29
N ASP A 3 13.05 12.16 24.70
CA ASP A 3 14.45 12.13 25.13
C ASP A 3 15.45 11.50 24.12
N LYS A 4 15.00 10.99 22.99
CA LYS A 4 15.89 10.51 21.92
C LYS A 4 15.71 11.38 20.69
N ASN A 5 16.79 12.03 20.28
CA ASN A 5 16.85 12.85 19.08
C ASN A 5 16.83 11.93 17.84
N TYR A 6 15.64 11.44 17.46
CA TYR A 6 15.44 10.67 16.24
C TYR A 6 15.45 11.61 15.04
N SER A 7 16.62 12.06 14.66
CA SER A 7 16.80 13.00 13.52
C SER A 7 16.34 12.41 12.17
N ASN A 8 16.12 11.08 12.08
CA ASN A 8 15.67 10.38 10.88
C ASN A 8 14.68 9.27 11.26
N LEU A 9 13.52 9.63 11.78
CA LEU A 9 12.46 8.66 12.05
C LEU A 9 11.81 8.23 10.72
N ILE A 10 11.88 6.94 10.42
CA ILE A 10 11.22 6.33 9.26
C ILE A 10 10.13 5.38 9.77
N ILE A 11 8.91 5.56 9.26
CA ILE A 11 7.82 4.61 9.44
C ILE A 11 7.79 3.73 8.18
N ASN A 12 8.01 2.43 8.36
CA ASN A 12 8.03 1.47 7.26
C ASN A 12 6.63 0.87 7.00
N ASN A 13 5.87 0.59 8.06
CA ASN A 13 4.54 -0.01 7.96
C ASN A 13 3.72 0.28 9.22
N VAL A 14 2.41 0.13 9.12
CA VAL A 14 1.47 0.17 10.24
C VAL A 14 0.54 -1.03 10.12
N SER A 15 0.50 -1.87 11.15
CA SER A 15 -0.42 -3.00 11.25
C SER A 15 -1.39 -2.77 12.40
N VAL A 16 -2.68 -2.89 12.12
CA VAL A 16 -3.72 -2.75 13.15
C VAL A 16 -4.24 -4.14 13.49
N VAL A 17 -4.16 -4.49 14.76
CA VAL A 17 -4.67 -5.76 15.29
C VAL A 17 -5.51 -5.45 16.53
N ASN A 18 -6.80 -5.73 16.44
CA ASN A 18 -7.80 -5.31 17.43
C ASN A 18 -7.71 -3.77 17.66
N GLU A 19 -7.58 -3.35 18.92
CA GLU A 19 -7.51 -1.95 19.35
C GLU A 19 -6.08 -1.39 19.37
N LYS A 20 -5.12 -2.06 18.72
CA LYS A 20 -3.70 -1.66 18.73
C LYS A 20 -3.16 -1.46 17.33
N ALA A 21 -2.55 -0.30 17.11
CA ALA A 21 -1.74 -0.03 15.94
C ALA A 21 -0.25 -0.26 16.28
N TYR A 22 0.37 -1.17 15.56
CA TYR A 22 1.79 -1.48 15.63
C TYR A 22 2.51 -0.72 14.52
N ILE A 23 3.29 0.27 14.85
CA ILE A 23 4.02 1.12 13.92
C ILE A 23 5.44 0.59 13.79
N CYS A 24 5.77 0.04 12.64
CA CYS A 24 7.10 -0.46 12.30
C CYS A 24 8.02 0.69 11.93
N THR A 25 9.17 0.78 12.58
CA THR A 25 10.12 1.89 12.39
C THR A 25 11.53 1.39 12.13
N ASN A 26 12.42 2.31 11.77
CA ASN A 26 13.84 2.01 11.57
C ASN A 26 14.64 1.76 12.87
N PHE A 27 13.97 1.74 14.04
CA PHE A 27 14.61 1.43 15.33
C PHE A 27 13.91 0.31 16.11
N GLY A 28 12.71 -0.10 15.69
CA GLY A 28 11.86 -1.05 16.39
C GLY A 28 10.40 -0.83 16.10
N ILE A 29 9.52 -0.98 17.10
CA ILE A 29 8.08 -0.75 16.96
C ILE A 29 7.53 0.16 18.05
N VAL A 30 6.53 0.96 17.67
CA VAL A 30 5.71 1.75 18.58
C VAL A 30 4.30 1.20 18.58
N VAL A 31 3.73 0.99 19.74
CA VAL A 31 2.36 0.48 19.92
C VAL A 31 1.47 1.62 20.39
N VAL A 32 0.41 1.85 19.67
CA VAL A 32 -0.62 2.87 19.98
C VAL A 32 -1.92 2.16 20.24
N ASN A 33 -2.57 2.49 21.34
CA ASN A 33 -3.96 2.09 21.59
C ASN A 33 -4.88 3.01 20.79
N THR A 34 -5.63 2.43 19.84
CA THR A 34 -6.46 3.21 18.91
C THR A 34 -7.75 3.71 19.53
N ASP A 35 -8.27 3.04 20.54
CA ASP A 35 -9.48 3.47 21.24
C ASP A 35 -9.22 4.62 22.20
N LYS A 36 -8.06 4.59 22.86
CA LYS A 36 -7.65 5.62 23.82
C LYS A 36 -6.86 6.75 23.18
N GLU A 37 -6.43 6.56 21.91
CA GLU A 37 -5.58 7.50 21.17
C GLU A 37 -4.27 7.83 21.91
N GLU A 38 -3.66 6.82 22.57
CA GLU A 38 -2.45 7.01 23.36
C GLU A 38 -1.34 6.01 23.03
N PHE A 39 -0.08 6.41 23.24
CA PHE A 39 1.06 5.52 23.13
C PHE A 39 1.06 4.51 24.29
N GLU A 40 1.05 3.21 23.96
CA GLU A 40 1.05 2.12 24.95
C GLU A 40 2.47 1.62 25.25
N ALA A 41 3.29 1.45 24.21
CA ALA A 41 4.68 0.98 24.36
C ALA A 41 5.56 1.45 23.21
N THR A 42 6.87 1.54 23.49
CA THR A 42 7.92 1.73 22.47
C THR A 42 9.00 0.68 22.72
N TYR A 43 9.16 -0.24 21.77
CA TYR A 43 10.18 -1.30 21.82
C TYR A 43 11.33 -0.86 20.89
N ASP A 44 12.36 -0.24 21.50
CA ASP A 44 13.58 0.16 20.81
C ASP A 44 14.52 -1.05 20.71
N LEU A 45 14.53 -1.69 19.55
CA LEU A 45 15.26 -2.93 19.31
C LEU A 45 16.63 -2.69 18.65
N ASN A 46 16.92 -1.47 18.19
CA ASN A 46 18.01 -1.15 17.26
C ASN A 46 17.93 -1.97 15.95
N LEU A 47 16.72 -2.30 15.50
CA LEU A 47 16.46 -3.05 14.31
C LEU A 47 15.53 -2.24 13.40
N ASN A 48 15.81 -2.26 12.11
CA ASN A 48 14.90 -1.68 11.12
C ASN A 48 13.78 -2.67 10.82
N VAL A 49 12.61 -2.44 11.44
CA VAL A 49 11.43 -3.31 11.31
C VAL A 49 10.62 -2.89 10.09
N TYR A 50 10.47 -3.80 9.14
CA TYR A 50 9.71 -3.57 7.90
C TYR A 50 8.24 -3.90 8.02
N SER A 51 7.91 -4.95 8.72
CA SER A 51 6.53 -5.36 8.92
C SER A 51 6.35 -6.05 10.27
N CYS A 52 5.15 -5.98 10.80
CA CYS A 52 4.78 -6.69 12.00
C CYS A 52 3.30 -7.09 11.99
N THR A 53 2.98 -8.06 12.84
CA THR A 53 1.61 -8.41 13.21
C THR A 53 1.64 -9.03 14.61
N ALA A 54 0.48 -9.23 15.22
CA ALA A 54 0.39 -9.83 16.55
C ALA A 54 -0.81 -10.78 16.65
N ASP A 55 -0.72 -11.71 17.59
CA ASP A 55 -1.87 -12.47 18.09
C ASP A 55 -2.05 -12.23 19.60
N ALA A 56 -2.79 -13.08 20.28
CA ALA A 56 -3.04 -12.95 21.71
C ALA A 56 -1.79 -13.18 22.58
N HIS A 57 -0.73 -13.81 22.04
CA HIS A 57 0.43 -14.26 22.80
C HIS A 57 1.74 -13.66 22.30
N TYR A 58 1.85 -13.32 21.02
CA TYR A 58 3.11 -12.96 20.40
C TYR A 58 2.98 -11.74 19.49
N ILE A 59 4.06 -10.97 19.42
CA ILE A 59 4.30 -9.99 18.35
C ILE A 59 5.32 -10.61 17.38
N TYR A 60 5.01 -10.59 16.10
CA TYR A 60 5.85 -11.11 15.01
C TYR A 60 6.42 -9.94 14.23
N LEU A 61 7.73 -9.91 14.04
CA LEU A 61 8.46 -8.84 13.33
C LEU A 61 9.25 -9.40 12.18
N CYS A 62 9.36 -8.60 11.12
CA CYS A 62 10.33 -8.82 10.07
C CYS A 62 11.27 -7.62 9.96
N CYS A 63 12.56 -7.89 10.12
CA CYS A 63 13.62 -6.88 10.15
C CYS A 63 14.56 -7.05 8.97
N SER A 64 15.12 -5.93 8.47
CA SER A 64 16.02 -5.96 7.31
C SER A 64 17.33 -6.71 7.58
N GLU A 65 17.87 -6.54 8.79
CA GLU A 65 19.21 -7.02 9.12
C GLU A 65 19.22 -8.51 9.52
N ASN A 66 18.18 -8.97 10.23
CA ASN A 66 18.19 -10.30 10.80
C ASN A 66 16.92 -11.13 10.54
N GLY A 67 16.00 -10.65 9.67
CA GLY A 67 14.83 -11.42 9.26
C GLY A 67 13.74 -11.49 10.34
N PHE A 68 13.25 -12.69 10.66
CA PHE A 68 12.02 -12.90 11.42
C PHE A 68 12.29 -13.06 12.93
N ASN A 69 11.61 -12.24 13.74
CA ASN A 69 11.74 -12.18 15.20
C ASN A 69 10.37 -12.23 15.88
N ILE A 70 10.38 -12.65 17.15
CA ILE A 70 9.16 -12.85 17.94
C ILE A 70 9.36 -12.30 19.34
N GLY A 71 8.36 -11.58 19.85
CA GLY A 71 8.25 -11.15 21.25
C GLY A 71 7.06 -11.84 21.92
N ASP A 72 7.31 -12.53 23.03
CA ASP A 72 6.26 -13.13 23.87
C ASP A 72 5.63 -12.05 24.76
N LEU A 73 4.33 -11.80 24.58
CA LEU A 73 3.58 -10.79 25.32
C LEU A 73 3.47 -11.05 26.84
N ASN A 74 3.79 -12.27 27.30
CA ASN A 74 3.88 -12.59 28.72
C ASN A 74 5.21 -12.13 29.35
N LEU A 75 6.18 -11.70 28.55
CA LEU A 75 7.48 -11.22 28.99
C LEU A 75 7.57 -9.70 28.91
N ASN A 76 8.55 -9.13 29.64
CA ASN A 76 8.84 -7.71 29.51
C ASN A 76 9.58 -7.43 28.19
N LEU A 77 8.85 -7.03 27.15
CA LEU A 77 9.41 -6.76 25.82
C LEU A 77 10.21 -5.45 25.71
N LEU A 78 10.30 -4.65 26.79
CA LEU A 78 11.28 -3.56 26.89
C LEU A 78 12.71 -4.10 27.02
N ASP A 79 12.87 -5.31 27.55
CA ASP A 79 14.15 -6.03 27.54
C ASP A 79 14.33 -6.72 26.16
N LYS A 80 15.34 -6.27 25.42
CA LYS A 80 15.67 -6.81 24.09
C LYS A 80 15.98 -8.32 24.09
N ASN A 81 16.43 -8.88 25.23
CA ASN A 81 16.72 -10.31 25.36
C ASN A 81 15.46 -11.19 25.31
N ASN A 82 14.29 -10.60 25.53
CA ASN A 82 13.00 -11.30 25.43
C ASN A 82 12.46 -11.38 23.98
N TRP A 83 13.19 -10.81 23.02
CA TRP A 83 12.92 -10.98 21.60
C TRP A 83 13.75 -12.12 21.03
N LYS A 84 13.07 -13.08 20.43
CA LYS A 84 13.70 -14.27 19.87
C LYS A 84 13.84 -14.13 18.35
N HIS A 85 15.06 -14.17 17.86
CA HIS A 85 15.34 -14.39 16.44
C HIS A 85 15.04 -15.84 16.06
N THR A 86 14.31 -16.07 14.97
CA THR A 86 13.85 -17.42 14.59
C THR A 86 14.35 -17.85 13.20
N SER A 87 14.45 -16.96 12.25
CA SER A 87 14.95 -17.26 10.91
C SER A 87 15.38 -16.01 10.17
N THR A 88 16.20 -16.19 9.14
CA THR A 88 16.65 -15.13 8.23
C THR A 88 15.62 -14.80 7.14
N ASN A 89 14.44 -15.42 7.15
CA ASN A 89 13.38 -15.11 6.20
C ASN A 89 12.93 -13.67 6.33
N PHE A 90 12.86 -12.98 5.20
CA PHE A 90 12.42 -11.60 5.13
C PHE A 90 11.05 -11.50 4.45
N PHE A 91 10.12 -10.77 5.09
CA PHE A 91 8.80 -10.49 4.56
C PHE A 91 8.54 -8.98 4.58
N HIS A 92 8.05 -8.45 3.46
CA HIS A 92 7.64 -7.06 3.35
C HIS A 92 6.36 -6.78 4.13
N GLU A 93 5.49 -7.80 4.23
CA GLU A 93 4.27 -7.74 5.03
C GLU A 93 4.06 -9.04 5.80
N LEU A 94 3.56 -8.90 7.02
CA LEU A 94 3.10 -9.97 7.88
C LEU A 94 1.64 -9.71 8.27
N THR A 95 0.80 -10.73 8.23
CA THR A 95 -0.59 -10.63 8.65
C THR A 95 -1.13 -11.99 9.11
N PHE A 96 -2.27 -11.98 9.75
CA PHE A 96 -3.07 -13.19 9.96
C PHE A 96 -4.21 -13.25 8.94
N PHE A 97 -4.38 -14.41 8.33
CA PHE A 97 -5.50 -14.69 7.45
C PHE A 97 -6.13 -16.05 7.80
N LYS A 98 -7.42 -16.03 8.19
CA LYS A 98 -8.16 -17.23 8.64
C LYS A 98 -7.37 -18.05 9.67
N GLY A 99 -6.77 -17.36 10.66
CA GLY A 99 -6.00 -17.98 11.75
C GLY A 99 -4.61 -18.52 11.38
N LYS A 100 -4.13 -18.24 10.18
CA LYS A 100 -2.76 -18.60 9.74
C LYS A 100 -1.90 -17.37 9.62
N LEU A 101 -0.68 -17.46 10.12
CA LEU A 101 0.34 -16.42 9.94
C LEU A 101 0.84 -16.45 8.49
N ILE A 102 0.77 -15.31 7.83
CA ILE A 102 1.11 -15.12 6.41
C ILE A 102 2.28 -14.16 6.31
N GLY A 103 3.26 -14.52 5.48
CA GLY A 103 4.36 -13.66 5.10
C GLY A 103 4.36 -13.41 3.59
N TYR A 104 4.38 -12.14 3.20
CA TYR A 104 4.52 -11.72 1.82
C TYR A 104 5.91 -11.15 1.56
N ASN A 105 6.58 -11.69 0.54
CA ASN A 105 7.82 -11.14 0.01
C ASN A 105 7.64 -10.89 -1.49
N LYS A 106 7.82 -9.65 -1.92
CA LYS A 106 7.50 -9.24 -3.28
C LYS A 106 8.33 -9.96 -4.36
N SER A 107 9.53 -10.43 -4.03
CA SER A 107 10.42 -11.12 -5.00
C SER A 107 10.30 -12.63 -4.96
N THR A 108 9.77 -13.23 -3.88
CA THR A 108 9.71 -14.68 -3.71
C THR A 108 8.31 -15.24 -3.58
N GLY A 109 7.33 -14.40 -3.23
CA GLY A 109 5.92 -14.78 -3.19
C GLY A 109 5.24 -14.69 -1.84
N LEU A 110 4.19 -15.51 -1.67
CA LEU A 110 3.34 -15.55 -0.50
C LEU A 110 3.48 -16.89 0.20
N PHE A 111 3.55 -16.86 1.54
CA PHE A 111 3.86 -18.02 2.36
C PHE A 111 2.94 -18.08 3.58
N THR A 112 2.60 -19.29 4.01
CA THR A 112 2.22 -19.54 5.40
C THR A 112 3.46 -19.74 6.25
N ILE A 113 3.42 -19.28 7.49
CA ILE A 113 4.48 -19.46 8.48
C ILE A 113 3.91 -20.32 9.61
N ASP A 114 4.58 -21.45 9.89
CA ASP A 114 4.23 -22.29 11.03
C ASP A 114 4.60 -21.56 12.34
N GLN A 115 3.66 -21.46 13.27
CA GLN A 115 3.87 -20.68 14.50
C GLN A 115 4.68 -21.42 15.59
N GLN A 116 4.91 -22.72 15.43
CA GLN A 116 5.71 -23.51 16.37
C GLN A 116 7.16 -23.63 15.91
N TYR A 117 7.37 -23.92 14.62
CA TYR A 117 8.70 -24.20 14.07
C TYR A 117 9.24 -23.07 13.20
N TYR A 118 8.38 -22.07 12.88
CA TYR A 118 8.70 -20.91 12.04
C TYR A 118 9.16 -21.28 10.62
N THR A 119 8.80 -22.48 10.19
CA THR A 119 9.01 -22.94 8.82
C THR A 119 7.99 -22.32 7.88
N THR A 120 8.37 -22.14 6.64
CA THR A 120 7.52 -21.50 5.63
C THR A 120 7.04 -22.51 4.59
N THR A 121 5.78 -22.39 4.19
CA THR A 121 5.20 -23.15 3.08
C THR A 121 4.65 -22.17 2.04
N ALA A 122 5.13 -22.26 0.81
CA ALA A 122 4.70 -21.36 -0.25
C ALA A 122 3.25 -21.62 -0.68
N LEU A 123 2.44 -20.57 -0.70
CA LEU A 123 1.12 -20.54 -1.32
C LEU A 123 1.23 -20.22 -2.82
N VAL A 124 2.01 -19.21 -3.16
CA VAL A 124 2.46 -18.92 -4.53
C VAL A 124 3.91 -18.44 -4.49
N LYS A 125 4.69 -18.83 -5.52
CA LYS A 125 6.06 -18.38 -5.74
C LYS A 125 6.12 -17.45 -6.95
N GLY A 126 6.90 -16.39 -6.85
CA GLY A 126 7.10 -15.45 -7.94
C GLY A 126 7.34 -14.04 -7.43
N ASP A 127 7.46 -13.14 -8.40
CA ASP A 127 7.59 -11.70 -8.17
C ASP A 127 6.20 -11.07 -8.30
N TYR A 128 5.71 -10.50 -7.20
CA TYR A 128 4.39 -9.87 -7.12
C TYR A 128 4.51 -8.45 -6.62
N SER A 129 3.85 -7.51 -7.29
CA SER A 129 3.97 -6.08 -7.01
C SER A 129 3.08 -5.61 -5.87
N PHE A 130 2.07 -6.39 -5.50
CA PHE A 130 1.17 -6.05 -4.40
C PHE A 130 0.73 -7.27 -3.59
N PHE A 131 0.34 -6.99 -2.37
CA PHE A 131 -0.34 -7.90 -1.46
C PHE A 131 -1.39 -7.12 -0.67
N SER A 132 -2.56 -7.70 -0.47
CA SER A 132 -3.60 -7.17 0.42
C SER A 132 -4.35 -8.31 1.10
N SER A 133 -4.82 -8.05 2.30
CA SER A 133 -5.60 -9.00 3.10
C SER A 133 -6.74 -8.29 3.79
N SER A 134 -7.90 -8.93 3.78
CA SER A 134 -9.08 -8.59 4.57
C SER A 134 -9.52 -9.82 5.38
N GLU A 135 -10.60 -9.73 6.12
CA GLU A 135 -11.15 -10.89 6.83
C GLU A 135 -11.58 -12.01 5.89
N ASP A 136 -12.10 -11.67 4.71
CA ASP A 136 -12.70 -12.62 3.77
C ASP A 136 -11.75 -13.08 2.69
N VAL A 137 -10.90 -12.19 2.19
CA VAL A 137 -10.12 -12.39 0.96
C VAL A 137 -8.69 -11.90 1.15
N MET A 138 -7.76 -12.70 0.67
CA MET A 138 -6.35 -12.34 0.52
C MET A 138 -6.00 -12.31 -0.97
N LEU A 139 -5.27 -11.28 -1.39
CA LEU A 139 -4.92 -11.01 -2.79
C LEU A 139 -3.42 -10.78 -2.91
N THR A 140 -2.82 -11.32 -3.95
CA THR A 140 -1.46 -10.97 -4.38
C THR A 140 -1.36 -11.04 -5.90
N GLY A 141 -0.48 -10.26 -6.48
CA GLY A 141 -0.34 -10.28 -7.93
C GLY A 141 0.65 -9.26 -8.48
N ASN A 142 0.68 -9.24 -9.80
CA ASN A 142 1.41 -8.29 -10.62
C ASN A 142 0.57 -7.93 -11.87
N SER A 143 1.16 -7.28 -12.86
CA SER A 143 0.47 -6.90 -14.10
C SER A 143 -0.04 -8.10 -14.94
N SER A 144 0.46 -9.31 -14.70
CA SER A 144 0.15 -10.51 -15.50
C SER A 144 -0.70 -11.54 -14.76
N HIS A 145 -0.53 -11.64 -13.45
CA HIS A 145 -1.17 -12.68 -12.62
C HIS A 145 -1.73 -12.08 -11.35
N ILE A 146 -2.96 -12.42 -11.02
CA ILE A 146 -3.60 -12.09 -9.75
C ILE A 146 -4.10 -13.38 -9.13
N TYR A 147 -3.73 -13.59 -7.88
CA TYR A 147 -4.19 -14.71 -7.08
C TYR A 147 -5.08 -14.23 -5.95
N LEU A 148 -6.25 -14.86 -5.88
CA LEU A 148 -7.24 -14.67 -4.84
C LEU A 148 -7.28 -15.92 -3.97
N PHE A 149 -7.38 -15.72 -2.66
CA PHE A 149 -7.52 -16.77 -1.66
C PHE A 149 -8.72 -16.46 -0.76
N ASN A 150 -9.71 -17.37 -0.72
CA ASN A 150 -10.77 -17.32 0.28
C ASN A 150 -10.33 -18.03 1.59
N ASN A 151 -9.34 -18.89 1.48
CA ASN A 151 -8.56 -19.48 2.56
C ASN A 151 -7.20 -19.95 2.01
N VAL A 152 -6.30 -20.39 2.86
CA VAL A 152 -4.92 -20.74 2.45
C VAL A 152 -4.84 -21.96 1.50
N THR A 153 -5.89 -22.75 1.38
CA THR A 153 -5.97 -23.93 0.50
C THR A 153 -6.79 -23.69 -0.76
N ASP A 154 -7.53 -22.57 -0.82
CA ASP A 154 -8.39 -22.22 -1.96
C ASP A 154 -7.79 -21.05 -2.72
N LYS A 155 -6.91 -21.40 -3.67
CA LYS A 155 -6.26 -20.46 -4.57
C LYS A 155 -6.98 -20.38 -5.89
N GLN A 156 -7.39 -19.18 -6.27
CA GLN A 156 -7.96 -18.89 -7.57
C GLN A 156 -7.08 -17.86 -8.31
N GLU A 157 -6.74 -18.15 -9.55
CA GLU A 157 -6.16 -17.15 -10.45
C GLU A 157 -7.30 -16.40 -11.14
N ILE A 158 -7.28 -15.06 -11.02
CA ILE A 158 -8.27 -14.18 -11.62
C ILE A 158 -7.66 -13.38 -12.77
N LYS A 159 -8.48 -13.07 -13.77
CA LYS A 159 -8.09 -12.32 -14.95
C LYS A 159 -8.50 -10.87 -14.84
N GLN A 160 -7.70 -10.01 -15.43
CA GLN A 160 -8.00 -8.60 -15.59
C GLN A 160 -7.65 -8.15 -17.02
N ASP A 161 -8.43 -7.22 -17.54
CA ASP A 161 -8.20 -6.64 -18.86
C ASP A 161 -7.39 -5.33 -18.80
N ASN A 162 -7.35 -4.67 -17.64
CA ASN A 162 -6.67 -3.39 -17.44
C ASN A 162 -5.60 -3.50 -16.36
N PRO A 163 -4.40 -2.96 -16.58
CA PRO A 163 -3.35 -2.94 -15.56
C PRO A 163 -3.74 -2.06 -14.38
N PHE A 164 -3.34 -2.46 -13.18
CA PHE A 164 -3.45 -1.67 -11.97
C PHE A 164 -2.22 -1.89 -11.07
N ASN A 165 -1.97 -0.94 -10.17
CA ASN A 165 -0.81 -0.98 -9.30
C ASN A 165 -1.09 -1.73 -7.99
N TYR A 166 -2.33 -1.69 -7.52
CA TYR A 166 -2.74 -2.29 -6.24
C TYR A 166 -4.21 -2.68 -6.29
N LEU A 167 -4.57 -3.76 -5.61
CA LEU A 167 -5.94 -4.27 -5.52
C LEU A 167 -6.26 -4.60 -4.07
N VAL A 168 -7.41 -4.12 -3.58
CA VAL A 168 -7.94 -4.46 -2.26
C VAL A 168 -9.39 -4.92 -2.38
N TYR A 169 -9.82 -5.76 -1.45
CA TYR A 169 -11.21 -6.19 -1.34
C TYR A 169 -11.88 -5.57 -0.12
N ASN A 170 -13.09 -5.07 -0.30
CA ASN A 170 -13.94 -4.60 0.79
C ASN A 170 -15.42 -4.82 0.45
N ASN A 171 -16.12 -5.58 1.27
CA ASN A 171 -17.58 -5.77 1.22
C ASN A 171 -18.12 -6.07 -0.19
N GLY A 172 -17.57 -7.09 -0.86
CA GLY A 172 -18.02 -7.52 -2.18
C GLY A 172 -17.44 -6.74 -3.36
N THR A 173 -16.71 -5.66 -3.09
CA THR A 173 -16.10 -4.80 -4.12
C THR A 173 -14.58 -4.91 -4.09
N TYR A 174 -14.00 -5.06 -5.26
CA TYR A 174 -12.55 -5.00 -5.48
C TYR A 174 -12.19 -3.59 -5.94
N TRP A 175 -11.30 -2.92 -5.22
CA TRP A 175 -10.86 -1.56 -5.51
C TRP A 175 -9.45 -1.58 -6.07
N ALA A 176 -9.30 -1.15 -7.31
CA ALA A 176 -8.02 -1.12 -8.00
C ALA A 176 -7.50 0.30 -8.17
N SER A 177 -6.25 0.54 -7.80
CA SER A 177 -5.56 1.79 -8.09
C SER A 177 -4.96 1.75 -9.49
N GLN A 178 -5.36 2.69 -10.34
CA GLN A 178 -4.93 2.77 -11.75
C GLN A 178 -4.07 4.01 -12.06
N GLY A 179 -3.33 4.49 -11.08
CA GLY A 179 -2.51 5.69 -11.22
C GLY A 179 -3.37 6.93 -11.54
N ILE A 180 -3.04 7.65 -12.60
CA ILE A 180 -3.77 8.85 -13.02
C ILE A 180 -5.24 8.62 -13.40
N LYS A 181 -5.61 7.36 -13.69
CA LYS A 181 -7.02 7.01 -13.97
C LYS A 181 -7.87 6.94 -12.70
N GLY A 182 -7.24 6.97 -11.51
CA GLY A 182 -7.93 7.01 -10.24
C GLY A 182 -8.20 5.63 -9.63
N LEU A 183 -9.24 5.54 -8.82
CA LEU A 183 -9.66 4.35 -8.09
C LEU A 183 -10.86 3.70 -8.78
N GLN A 184 -10.67 2.50 -9.31
CA GLN A 184 -11.67 1.78 -10.09
C GLN A 184 -12.30 0.67 -9.27
N PRO A 185 -13.64 0.67 -9.07
CA PRO A 185 -14.33 -0.45 -8.45
C PRO A 185 -14.65 -1.55 -9.46
N TYR A 186 -14.48 -2.80 -8.99
CA TYR A 186 -14.77 -4.02 -9.74
C TYR A 186 -15.62 -4.99 -8.91
N VAL A 187 -16.33 -5.86 -9.60
CA VAL A 187 -16.89 -7.09 -9.04
C VAL A 187 -16.25 -8.29 -9.72
N LEU A 188 -16.11 -9.38 -8.99
CA LEU A 188 -15.63 -10.65 -9.54
C LEU A 188 -16.82 -11.45 -10.10
N SER A 189 -16.78 -11.76 -11.39
CA SER A 189 -17.72 -12.64 -12.06
C SER A 189 -16.99 -13.86 -12.60
N GLY A 190 -17.19 -14.99 -11.96
CA GLY A 190 -16.37 -16.19 -12.21
C GLY A 190 -14.91 -15.95 -11.88
N LYS A 191 -14.06 -15.82 -12.90
CA LYS A 191 -12.61 -15.53 -12.75
C LYS A 191 -12.20 -14.19 -13.35
N THR A 192 -13.14 -13.30 -13.66
CA THR A 192 -12.87 -12.03 -14.33
C THR A 192 -13.35 -10.86 -13.48
N LEU A 193 -12.51 -9.85 -13.33
CA LEU A 193 -12.87 -8.58 -12.71
C LEU A 193 -13.59 -7.70 -13.74
N SER A 194 -14.83 -7.32 -13.44
CA SER A 194 -15.66 -6.43 -14.27
C SER A 194 -15.89 -5.10 -13.58
N ALA A 195 -15.58 -3.99 -14.24
CA ALA A 195 -15.81 -2.65 -13.69
C ALA A 195 -17.31 -2.40 -13.48
N THR A 196 -17.66 -1.84 -12.34
CA THR A 196 -19.06 -1.57 -11.96
C THR A 196 -19.52 -0.15 -12.31
N GLN A 197 -18.59 0.79 -12.36
CA GLN A 197 -18.81 2.19 -12.68
C GLN A 197 -17.51 2.82 -13.18
N SER A 198 -17.54 4.10 -13.56
CA SER A 198 -16.34 4.86 -13.90
C SER A 198 -15.40 4.98 -12.71
N ALA A 199 -14.10 5.10 -12.98
CA ALA A 199 -13.10 5.31 -11.93
C ALA A 199 -13.36 6.61 -11.17
N ILE A 200 -13.15 6.58 -9.86
CA ILE A 200 -13.23 7.73 -8.99
C ILE A 200 -11.91 8.48 -9.09
N GLN A 201 -11.98 9.74 -9.48
CA GLN A 201 -10.83 10.64 -9.52
C GLN A 201 -11.01 11.74 -8.48
N PRO A 202 -9.93 12.19 -7.82
CA PRO A 202 -10.02 13.35 -6.95
C PRO A 202 -10.43 14.59 -7.75
N ASN A 203 -11.17 15.49 -7.13
CA ASN A 203 -11.39 16.83 -7.66
C ASN A 203 -10.09 17.64 -7.46
N SER A 204 -9.18 17.54 -8.42
CA SER A 204 -7.82 18.12 -8.35
C SER A 204 -7.30 18.44 -9.76
N PRO A 205 -6.22 19.24 -9.87
CA PRO A 205 -5.48 19.37 -11.12
C PRO A 205 -5.00 18.01 -11.62
N ILE A 206 -5.12 17.74 -12.91
CA ILE A 206 -4.66 16.47 -13.51
C ILE A 206 -3.13 16.37 -13.63
N ARG A 207 -2.44 17.50 -13.47
CA ARG A 207 -0.96 17.61 -13.56
C ARG A 207 -0.42 18.37 -12.36
N ASP A 208 0.83 18.14 -12.04
CA ASP A 208 1.59 18.77 -10.96
C ASP A 208 2.64 19.76 -11.44
N TYR A 209 2.74 20.00 -12.77
CA TYR A 209 3.64 20.99 -13.36
C TYR A 209 2.84 22.05 -14.11
N PHE A 210 3.12 23.32 -13.76
CA PHE A 210 2.39 24.49 -14.23
C PHE A 210 3.37 25.50 -14.83
N CYS A 211 3.10 25.92 -16.08
CA CYS A 211 3.92 26.92 -16.76
C CYS A 211 3.45 28.33 -16.47
N ASN A 212 2.16 28.57 -16.60
CA ASN A 212 1.55 29.87 -16.41
C ASN A 212 0.24 29.75 -15.64
N MET A 213 -0.02 30.75 -14.79
CA MET A 213 -1.27 30.85 -14.05
C MET A 213 -1.84 32.26 -14.20
N HIS A 214 -3.14 32.35 -14.37
CA HIS A 214 -3.88 33.62 -14.42
C HIS A 214 -5.12 33.54 -13.53
N TYR A 215 -5.30 34.56 -12.70
CA TYR A 215 -6.46 34.67 -11.82
C TYR A 215 -7.24 35.95 -12.10
N ASN A 216 -8.55 35.85 -12.30
CA ASN A 216 -9.43 36.98 -12.60
C ASN A 216 -10.46 37.27 -11.51
N GLY A 217 -10.21 36.87 -10.28
CA GLY A 217 -11.07 37.08 -9.10
C GLY A 217 -12.07 35.98 -8.82
N ASN A 218 -12.51 35.21 -9.83
CA ASN A 218 -13.44 34.09 -9.66
C ASN A 218 -12.88 32.77 -10.20
N ARG A 219 -11.93 32.84 -11.13
CA ARG A 219 -11.41 31.69 -11.83
C ARG A 219 -9.90 31.72 -11.87
N LEU A 220 -9.28 30.62 -11.45
CA LEU A 220 -7.86 30.36 -11.65
C LEU A 220 -7.68 29.54 -12.93
N LEU A 221 -6.98 30.08 -13.90
CA LEU A 221 -6.60 29.42 -15.15
C LEU A 221 -5.15 28.99 -15.07
N ILE A 222 -4.85 27.76 -15.46
CA ILE A 222 -3.51 27.19 -15.39
C ILE A 222 -3.20 26.53 -16.74
N ALA A 223 -2.08 26.90 -17.35
CA ALA A 223 -1.50 26.18 -18.47
C ALA A 223 -0.43 25.23 -17.96
N GLY A 224 -0.58 23.95 -18.24
CA GLY A 224 0.40 22.90 -17.96
C GLY A 224 1.18 22.54 -19.22
N GLY A 225 2.48 22.32 -19.09
CA GLY A 225 3.38 21.97 -20.20
C GLY A 225 4.85 22.09 -19.75
N ASP A 226 5.78 21.87 -20.67
CA ASP A 226 7.20 22.05 -20.40
C ASP A 226 7.70 23.37 -20.98
N GLN A 227 8.20 24.27 -20.14
CA GLN A 227 8.79 25.55 -20.56
C GLN A 227 10.14 25.41 -21.28
N ASN A 228 10.85 24.30 -21.06
CA ASN A 228 12.25 24.21 -21.45
C ASN A 228 12.52 23.40 -22.74
N TYR A 229 11.49 23.05 -23.51
CA TYR A 229 11.61 22.30 -24.79
C TYR A 229 12.39 20.96 -24.69
N ASN A 230 12.83 20.56 -23.51
CA ASN A 230 13.69 19.40 -23.34
C ASN A 230 12.92 18.08 -23.11
N ASN A 231 11.61 18.16 -22.93
CA ASN A 231 10.79 16.99 -22.64
C ASN A 231 9.55 17.00 -23.56
N ILE A 232 9.75 16.56 -24.78
CA ILE A 232 8.75 16.53 -25.87
C ILE A 232 7.53 15.66 -25.54
N GLU A 233 7.61 14.84 -24.48
CA GLU A 233 6.59 13.87 -24.09
C GLU A 233 5.54 14.43 -23.09
N ARG A 234 5.69 15.66 -22.61
CA ARG A 234 4.71 16.25 -21.70
C ARG A 234 3.58 16.90 -22.47
N GLU A 235 2.43 16.24 -22.46
CA GLU A 235 1.22 16.77 -23.08
C GLU A 235 0.79 18.09 -22.44
N GLY A 236 0.45 19.06 -23.29
CA GLY A 236 -0.15 20.32 -22.85
C GLY A 236 -1.51 20.09 -22.16
N THR A 237 -1.77 20.82 -21.10
CA THR A 237 -3.05 20.81 -20.40
C THR A 237 -3.53 22.23 -20.14
N LEU A 238 -4.84 22.43 -20.24
CA LEU A 238 -5.49 23.62 -19.73
C LEU A 238 -6.33 23.20 -18.53
N ILE A 239 -6.13 23.85 -17.41
CA ILE A 239 -6.81 23.54 -16.16
C ILE A 239 -7.44 24.84 -15.67
N TYR A 240 -8.67 24.79 -15.18
CA TYR A 240 -9.19 25.90 -14.41
C TYR A 240 -9.92 25.45 -13.14
N TYR A 241 -9.87 26.32 -12.14
CA TYR A 241 -10.56 26.14 -10.88
C TYR A 241 -11.60 27.25 -10.70
N GLU A 242 -12.83 26.87 -10.43
CA GLU A 242 -13.96 27.76 -10.23
C GLU A 242 -15.00 27.06 -9.35
N ASN A 243 -15.57 27.76 -8.35
CA ASN A 243 -16.62 27.25 -7.46
C ASN A 243 -16.25 25.88 -6.84
N ASP A 244 -15.07 25.80 -6.24
CA ASP A 244 -14.52 24.59 -5.57
C ASP A 244 -14.40 23.36 -6.49
N THR A 245 -14.36 23.58 -7.80
CA THR A 245 -14.28 22.52 -8.80
C THR A 245 -13.11 22.75 -9.75
N TRP A 246 -12.32 21.69 -9.97
CA TRP A 246 -11.26 21.64 -10.97
C TRP A 246 -11.79 21.09 -12.29
N TYR A 247 -11.53 21.80 -13.35
CA TYR A 247 -11.84 21.40 -14.72
C TYR A 247 -10.54 21.18 -15.47
N ASN A 248 -10.34 19.97 -15.97
CA ASN A 248 -9.11 19.53 -16.60
C ASN A 248 -9.37 19.26 -18.08
N PHE A 249 -8.60 19.90 -18.96
CA PHE A 249 -8.67 19.73 -20.41
C PHE A 249 -7.31 19.26 -20.93
N ASN A 250 -7.31 18.12 -21.58
CA ASN A 250 -6.15 17.48 -22.20
C ASN A 250 -6.55 16.80 -23.51
N ALA A 251 -5.60 16.15 -24.17
CA ALA A 251 -5.82 15.47 -25.44
C ALA A 251 -6.89 14.36 -25.38
N ASP A 252 -7.07 13.74 -24.18
CA ASP A 252 -8.01 12.63 -24.01
C ASP A 252 -9.48 13.08 -23.94
N ASN A 253 -9.75 14.31 -23.51
CA ASN A 253 -11.11 14.80 -23.30
C ASN A 253 -11.54 15.95 -24.23
N ILE A 254 -10.65 16.47 -25.08
CA ILE A 254 -10.96 17.46 -26.12
C ILE A 254 -10.34 17.01 -27.45
N ALA A 255 -11.18 16.50 -28.32
CA ALA A 255 -10.78 15.92 -29.63
C ALA A 255 -9.98 16.86 -30.54
N GLU A 256 -10.13 18.16 -30.40
CA GLU A 256 -9.44 19.18 -31.23
C GLU A 256 -8.03 19.51 -30.71
N GLN A 257 -7.67 19.14 -29.50
CA GLN A 257 -6.36 19.45 -28.86
C GLN A 257 -5.29 18.38 -29.08
N THR A 258 -5.59 17.34 -29.83
CA THR A 258 -4.75 16.13 -29.94
C THR A 258 -3.42 16.30 -30.64
N LYS A 259 -3.05 17.46 -31.15
CA LYS A 259 -1.89 17.60 -32.04
C LYS A 259 -0.94 18.75 -31.73
N HIS A 260 -1.21 19.59 -30.77
CA HIS A 260 -0.35 20.74 -30.49
C HIS A 260 0.08 20.76 -29.02
N GLN A 261 1.38 20.64 -28.80
CA GLN A 261 1.99 21.07 -27.55
C GLN A 261 1.83 22.61 -27.51
N TYR A 262 1.08 23.09 -26.52
CA TYR A 262 0.99 24.53 -26.29
C TYR A 262 2.25 24.95 -25.50
N THR A 263 3.27 25.35 -26.26
CA THR A 263 4.42 26.07 -25.74
C THR A 263 4.24 27.53 -26.10
N ASN A 264 4.27 28.43 -25.14
CA ASN A 264 4.52 29.84 -25.38
C ASN A 264 5.99 30.07 -25.62
#